data_f6d60f8302d2d052c5080ebe6e2acc54
#
_entry.id   f6d60f8302d2d052c5080ebe6e2acc54
#
_cell.length_a   1.000
_cell.length_b   1.000
_cell.length_c   1.000
_cell.angle_alpha   90.00
_cell.angle_beta   90.00
_cell.angle_gamma   90.00
#
_symmetry.space_group_name_H-M   'P 1'
#
loop_
_entity.id
_entity.type
_entity.pdbx_description
1 polymer ?
#
loop_
_entity_poly.entity_id
_entity_poly.type
_entity_poly.pdbx_seq_one_letter_code
_entity_poly.pdbx_strand_id
1 'polypeptide(L)'
;MKYVIIIPDGCADEAQEALGGRTPLEAAHTPAMDQVAADGMVLRANHTPAHLPPGSDIACMSLLGYNPLEYYTGRAPLEAAAQGIQLGPYDWAIRCNLVTIEDQVMRSFTAGQISSAEAAELMAAAQEKLGSERIRFYPGVGYRNLVIYRGSLEEPPPFSTDTRTTPPHDLTDQSMLDHYPRGPGSDLLNQLMTDSIGVFA
;
A
#
# COMPACT_ATOMS: atom_id res chain seq x y z
N MET A 1 4.35 -33.51 5.54
CA MET A 1 5.13 -32.85 4.47
C MET A 1 5.22 -31.36 4.83
N LYS A 2 6.35 -30.71 4.61
CA LYS A 2 6.53 -29.28 4.86
C LYS A 2 6.78 -28.57 3.53
N TYR A 3 6.12 -27.44 3.32
CA TYR A 3 6.32 -26.60 2.15
C TYR A 3 6.96 -25.28 2.61
N VAL A 4 7.92 -24.80 1.85
CA VAL A 4 8.60 -23.53 2.10
C VAL A 4 8.56 -22.72 0.80
N ILE A 5 8.08 -21.48 0.87
CA ILE A 5 8.11 -20.54 -0.23
C ILE A 5 9.12 -19.45 0.15
N ILE A 6 10.15 -19.26 -0.68
CA ILE A 6 11.14 -18.20 -0.51
C ILE A 6 10.94 -17.22 -1.65
N ILE A 7 10.67 -15.94 -1.32
CA ILE A 7 10.44 -14.87 -2.27
C ILE A 7 11.56 -13.86 -2.14
N PRO A 8 12.60 -13.90 -3.01
CA PRO A 8 13.61 -12.86 -3.06
C PRO A 8 13.04 -11.63 -3.80
N ASP A 9 12.21 -10.87 -3.10
CA ASP A 9 11.53 -9.71 -3.66
C ASP A 9 12.52 -8.63 -4.12
N GLY A 10 12.26 -8.04 -5.29
CA GLY A 10 13.11 -6.99 -5.87
C GLY A 10 14.46 -7.46 -6.42
N CYS A 11 14.73 -8.77 -6.52
CA CYS A 11 16.01 -9.26 -7.04
C CYS A 11 16.07 -9.38 -8.58
N ALA A 12 14.92 -9.40 -9.27
CA ALA A 12 14.86 -9.45 -10.71
C ALA A 12 15.11 -8.07 -11.32
N ASP A 13 15.96 -8.02 -12.33
CA ASP A 13 16.30 -6.79 -13.05
C ASP A 13 16.73 -7.12 -14.48
N GLU A 14 16.89 -6.10 -15.31
CA GLU A 14 17.41 -6.23 -16.66
C GLU A 14 18.94 -6.41 -16.70
N ALA A 15 19.45 -6.88 -17.82
CA ALA A 15 20.88 -6.98 -18.05
C ALA A 15 21.53 -5.58 -18.06
N GLN A 16 22.62 -5.40 -17.33
CA GLN A 16 23.28 -4.12 -17.14
C GLN A 16 24.67 -4.11 -17.77
N GLU A 17 24.99 -3.05 -18.48
CA GLU A 17 26.31 -2.88 -19.12
C GLU A 17 27.43 -2.92 -18.10
N ALA A 18 27.24 -2.30 -16.92
CA ALA A 18 28.20 -2.31 -15.82
C ALA A 18 28.52 -3.71 -15.28
N LEU A 19 27.64 -4.68 -15.52
CA LEU A 19 27.80 -6.09 -15.15
C LEU A 19 28.24 -6.97 -16.35
N GLY A 20 28.70 -6.35 -17.42
CA GLY A 20 29.12 -7.04 -18.65
C GLY A 20 27.94 -7.68 -19.38
N GLY A 21 26.79 -7.03 -19.39
CA GLY A 21 25.56 -7.50 -20.05
C GLY A 21 24.82 -8.61 -19.28
N ARG A 22 25.12 -8.81 -18.03
CA ARG A 22 24.44 -9.77 -17.14
C ARG A 22 23.40 -9.07 -16.27
N THR A 23 22.36 -9.82 -15.85
CA THR A 23 21.47 -9.38 -14.78
C THR A 23 22.20 -9.38 -13.44
N PRO A 24 21.69 -8.65 -12.40
CA PRO A 24 22.27 -8.71 -11.06
C PRO A 24 22.32 -10.14 -10.49
N LEU A 25 21.30 -10.95 -10.73
CA LEU A 25 21.29 -12.37 -10.29
C LEU A 25 22.32 -13.23 -10.99
N GLU A 26 22.57 -13.03 -12.28
CA GLU A 26 23.62 -13.73 -13.01
C GLU A 26 25.03 -13.28 -12.59
N ALA A 27 25.17 -12.07 -12.11
CA ALA A 27 26.43 -11.54 -11.61
C ALA A 27 26.72 -11.86 -10.15
N ALA A 28 25.68 -12.11 -9.35
CA ALA A 28 25.78 -12.40 -7.93
C ALA A 28 26.35 -13.82 -7.66
N HIS A 29 26.95 -13.98 -6.50
CA HIS A 29 27.39 -15.30 -6.02
C HIS A 29 26.24 -15.95 -5.21
N THR A 30 25.49 -16.87 -5.82
CA THR A 30 24.25 -17.45 -5.30
C THR A 30 24.28 -18.98 -5.21
N PRO A 31 25.29 -19.60 -4.57
CA PRO A 31 25.50 -21.06 -4.66
C PRO A 31 24.33 -21.88 -4.11
N ALA A 32 23.60 -21.37 -3.10
CA ALA A 32 22.43 -22.07 -2.58
C ALA A 32 21.24 -22.01 -3.53
N MET A 33 21.01 -20.88 -4.20
CA MET A 33 19.96 -20.74 -5.24
C MET A 33 20.32 -21.59 -6.45
N ASP A 34 21.59 -21.58 -6.88
CA ASP A 34 22.09 -22.39 -7.99
C ASP A 34 21.91 -23.89 -7.74
N GLN A 35 22.19 -24.34 -6.50
CA GLN A 35 21.95 -25.74 -6.12
C GLN A 35 20.49 -26.12 -6.17
N VAL A 36 19.58 -25.27 -5.63
CA VAL A 36 18.13 -25.51 -5.69
C VAL A 36 17.65 -25.57 -7.14
N ALA A 37 18.16 -24.69 -8.01
CA ALA A 37 17.81 -24.67 -9.43
C ALA A 37 18.33 -25.94 -10.16
N ALA A 38 19.54 -26.41 -9.81
CA ALA A 38 20.14 -27.60 -10.41
C ALA A 38 19.43 -28.90 -10.00
N ASP A 39 19.00 -28.98 -8.74
CA ASP A 39 18.33 -30.17 -8.20
C ASP A 39 16.81 -30.16 -8.45
N GLY A 40 16.25 -29.03 -8.85
CA GLY A 40 14.82 -28.81 -9.00
C GLY A 40 14.37 -28.59 -10.45
N MET A 41 13.25 -27.89 -10.58
CA MET A 41 12.68 -27.47 -11.86
C MET A 41 12.61 -25.95 -11.91
N VAL A 42 13.18 -25.36 -12.94
CA VAL A 42 13.10 -23.90 -13.18
C VAL A 42 12.01 -23.61 -14.20
N LEU A 43 11.04 -22.78 -13.82
CA LEU A 43 9.93 -22.38 -14.66
C LEU A 43 9.77 -20.86 -14.65
N ARG A 44 9.09 -20.34 -15.68
CA ARG A 44 8.65 -18.93 -15.71
C ARG A 44 7.16 -18.90 -15.41
N ALA A 45 6.76 -18.03 -14.48
CA ALA A 45 5.36 -17.79 -14.16
C ALA A 45 5.03 -16.30 -14.32
N ASN A 46 3.84 -16.02 -14.86
CA ASN A 46 3.26 -14.68 -14.81
C ASN A 46 2.28 -14.63 -13.65
N HIS A 47 2.69 -14.01 -12.56
CA HIS A 47 1.90 -13.88 -11.33
C HIS A 47 1.39 -12.47 -11.08
N THR A 48 1.58 -11.56 -12.05
CA THR A 48 1.02 -10.21 -12.02
C THR A 48 0.20 -9.99 -13.28
N PRO A 49 -1.15 -10.10 -13.22
CA PRO A 49 -2.01 -9.86 -14.37
C PRO A 49 -1.83 -8.46 -14.95
N ALA A 50 -1.78 -8.34 -16.28
CA ALA A 50 -1.50 -7.08 -16.99
C ALA A 50 -2.48 -5.93 -16.69
N HIS A 51 -3.67 -6.25 -16.19
CA HIS A 51 -4.71 -5.27 -15.86
C HIS A 51 -4.63 -4.73 -14.42
N LEU A 52 -3.73 -5.28 -13.61
CA LEU A 52 -3.51 -4.85 -12.24
C LEU A 52 -2.16 -4.15 -12.12
N PRO A 53 -2.02 -3.18 -11.21
CA PRO A 53 -0.73 -2.52 -11.00
C PRO A 53 0.30 -3.53 -10.50
N PRO A 54 1.57 -3.41 -10.90
CA PRO A 54 2.62 -4.27 -10.41
C PRO A 54 2.86 -4.01 -8.91
N GLY A 55 2.64 -5.03 -8.09
CA GLY A 55 2.80 -4.93 -6.64
C GLY A 55 3.01 -6.29 -6.00
N SER A 56 3.81 -6.33 -4.93
CA SER A 56 4.09 -7.56 -4.18
C SER A 56 2.85 -8.20 -3.57
N ASP A 57 1.84 -7.43 -3.24
CA ASP A 57 0.54 -7.87 -2.74
C ASP A 57 -0.20 -8.72 -3.79
N ILE A 58 -0.28 -8.25 -5.02
CA ILE A 58 -0.90 -8.97 -6.15
C ILE A 58 -0.09 -10.22 -6.49
N ALA A 59 1.22 -10.07 -6.59
CA ALA A 59 2.12 -11.18 -6.89
C ALA A 59 2.06 -12.28 -5.83
N CYS A 60 2.10 -11.93 -4.54
CA CYS A 60 1.97 -12.89 -3.45
C CYS A 60 0.59 -13.56 -3.42
N MET A 61 -0.49 -12.83 -3.70
CA MET A 61 -1.83 -13.41 -3.82
C MET A 61 -1.85 -14.52 -4.89
N SER A 62 -1.29 -14.25 -6.08
CA SER A 62 -1.17 -15.24 -7.14
C SER A 62 -0.31 -16.44 -6.74
N LEU A 63 0.85 -16.21 -6.10
CA LEU A 63 1.75 -17.28 -5.63
C LEU A 63 1.10 -18.19 -4.59
N LEU A 64 0.19 -17.64 -3.79
CA LEU A 64 -0.59 -18.41 -2.79
C LEU A 64 -1.82 -19.11 -3.40
N GLY A 65 -2.04 -19.00 -4.71
CA GLY A 65 -3.11 -19.70 -5.44
C GLY A 65 -4.44 -18.96 -5.51
N TYR A 66 -4.48 -17.70 -5.09
CA TYR A 66 -5.67 -16.86 -5.23
C TYR A 66 -5.63 -16.07 -6.54
N ASN A 67 -6.75 -15.98 -7.24
CA ASN A 67 -6.85 -15.18 -8.46
C ASN A 67 -6.97 -13.68 -8.12
N PRO A 68 -5.95 -12.84 -8.38
CA PRO A 68 -6.04 -11.42 -8.05
C PRO A 68 -7.13 -10.67 -8.81
N LEU A 69 -7.51 -11.12 -10.01
CA LEU A 69 -8.58 -10.50 -10.78
C LEU A 69 -9.96 -10.67 -10.12
N GLU A 70 -10.09 -11.65 -9.24
CA GLU A 70 -11.33 -11.95 -8.53
C GLU A 70 -11.32 -11.40 -7.10
N TYR A 71 -10.19 -11.54 -6.41
CA TYR A 71 -10.13 -11.30 -4.95
C TYR A 71 -9.41 -10.00 -4.57
N TYR A 72 -8.65 -9.38 -5.47
CA TYR A 72 -7.91 -8.17 -5.13
C TYR A 72 -8.81 -6.94 -5.18
N THR A 73 -9.09 -6.38 -4.02
CA THR A 73 -9.89 -5.14 -3.85
C THR A 73 -9.06 -3.93 -3.43
N GLY A 74 -7.74 -4.09 -3.43
CA GLY A 74 -6.80 -3.07 -2.97
C GLY A 74 -5.92 -3.57 -1.84
N ARG A 75 -4.89 -2.79 -1.52
CA ARG A 75 -3.91 -3.14 -0.48
C ARG A 75 -4.43 -2.90 0.94
N ALA A 76 -5.26 -1.88 1.12
CA ALA A 76 -5.74 -1.51 2.45
C ALA A 76 -6.55 -2.60 3.17
N PRO A 77 -7.43 -3.39 2.52
CA PRO A 77 -8.08 -4.52 3.17
C PRO A 77 -7.12 -5.61 3.65
N LEU A 78 -6.02 -5.85 2.92
CA LEU A 78 -4.99 -6.81 3.33
C LEU A 78 -4.22 -6.29 4.56
N GLU A 79 -3.88 -5.01 4.59
CA GLU A 79 -3.22 -4.37 5.73
C GLU A 79 -4.16 -4.34 6.95
N ALA A 80 -5.46 -4.12 6.76
CA ALA A 80 -6.46 -4.20 7.83
C ALA A 80 -6.55 -5.62 8.41
N ALA A 81 -6.62 -6.64 7.57
CA ALA A 81 -6.64 -8.03 7.99
C ALA A 81 -5.36 -8.41 8.77
N ALA A 82 -4.18 -7.96 8.32
CA ALA A 82 -2.91 -8.18 9.00
C ALA A 82 -2.86 -7.53 10.40
N GLN A 83 -3.59 -6.44 10.61
CA GLN A 83 -3.77 -5.78 11.92
C GLN A 83 -4.91 -6.40 12.75
N GLY A 84 -5.59 -7.43 12.27
CA GLY A 84 -6.74 -8.04 12.95
C GLY A 84 -8.02 -7.21 12.89
N ILE A 85 -8.08 -6.18 12.04
CA ILE A 85 -9.24 -5.33 11.85
C ILE A 85 -10.28 -6.09 11.02
N GLN A 86 -11.44 -6.36 11.62
CA GLN A 86 -12.56 -6.99 10.94
C GLN A 86 -13.29 -5.96 10.07
N LEU A 87 -13.46 -6.27 8.79
CA LEU A 87 -14.22 -5.46 7.84
C LEU A 87 -15.57 -6.12 7.55
N GLY A 88 -16.65 -5.36 7.65
CA GLY A 88 -17.98 -5.75 7.22
C GLY A 88 -18.17 -5.54 5.69
N PRO A 89 -19.28 -6.01 5.12
CA PRO A 89 -19.53 -5.95 3.67
C PRO A 89 -19.71 -4.53 3.11
N TYR A 90 -19.95 -3.55 3.98
CA TYR A 90 -20.12 -2.13 3.61
C TYR A 90 -18.97 -1.26 4.13
N ASP A 91 -17.94 -1.87 4.73
CA ASP A 91 -16.80 -1.12 5.23
C ASP A 91 -15.77 -0.85 4.13
N TRP A 92 -15.10 0.27 4.23
CA TRP A 92 -13.98 0.62 3.37
C TRP A 92 -12.71 0.81 4.18
N ALA A 93 -11.68 0.08 3.78
CA ALA A 93 -10.33 0.31 4.28
C ALA A 93 -9.59 1.21 3.29
N ILE A 94 -9.00 2.28 3.79
CA ILE A 94 -8.31 3.29 3.00
C ILE A 94 -6.92 3.49 3.61
N ARG A 95 -5.88 3.43 2.78
CA ARG A 95 -4.53 3.75 3.26
C ARG A 95 -4.42 5.23 3.57
N CYS A 96 -3.94 5.52 4.76
CA CYS A 96 -3.72 6.86 5.26
C CYS A 96 -2.22 7.02 5.58
N ASN A 97 -1.48 7.67 4.70
CA ASN A 97 -0.06 7.88 4.90
C ASN A 97 0.18 9.25 5.53
N LEU A 98 1.06 9.28 6.54
CA LEU A 98 1.62 10.53 7.04
C LEU A 98 2.71 11.00 6.07
N VAL A 99 2.66 12.26 5.68
CA VAL A 99 3.55 12.86 4.69
C VAL A 99 4.00 14.24 5.14
N THR A 100 5.10 14.74 4.60
CA THR A 100 5.51 16.13 4.77
C THR A 100 5.20 16.91 3.49
N ILE A 101 4.44 18.00 3.65
CA ILE A 101 4.10 18.92 2.56
C ILE A 101 4.57 20.33 2.97
N GLU A 102 5.29 20.99 2.09
CA GLU A 102 5.71 22.39 2.22
C GLU A 102 5.34 23.14 0.96
N ASP A 103 4.69 24.29 1.11
CA ASP A 103 4.25 25.11 -0.01
C ASP A 103 3.47 24.32 -1.09
N GLN A 104 2.62 23.40 -0.65
CA GLN A 104 1.83 22.47 -1.47
C GLN A 104 2.66 21.47 -2.31
N VAL A 105 3.93 21.31 -1.98
CA VAL A 105 4.82 20.34 -2.60
C VAL A 105 5.07 19.16 -1.64
N MET A 106 4.95 17.93 -2.15
CA MET A 106 5.29 16.72 -1.41
C MET A 106 6.80 16.65 -1.17
N ARG A 107 7.24 16.91 0.06
CA ARG A 107 8.67 16.86 0.42
C ARG A 107 9.12 15.49 0.89
N SER A 108 8.23 14.78 1.59
CA SER A 108 8.54 13.43 2.05
C SER A 108 7.28 12.58 2.13
N PHE A 109 7.21 11.53 1.34
CA PHE A 109 6.11 10.57 1.41
C PHE A 109 6.22 9.63 2.62
N THR A 110 7.30 9.73 3.39
CA THR A 110 7.53 8.97 4.63
C THR A 110 7.47 9.82 5.88
N ALA A 111 7.06 11.10 5.78
CA ALA A 111 7.10 12.09 6.87
C ALA A 111 8.48 12.14 7.56
N GLY A 112 9.57 12.22 6.75
CA GLY A 112 10.94 12.21 7.28
C GLY A 112 11.35 10.87 7.90
N GLN A 113 10.75 9.77 7.48
CA GLN A 113 10.89 8.43 8.07
C GLN A 113 10.39 8.35 9.52
N ILE A 114 9.22 8.95 9.76
CA ILE A 114 8.58 8.97 11.07
C ILE A 114 8.55 7.57 11.72
N SER A 115 8.86 7.50 13.00
CA SER A 115 8.78 6.25 13.75
C SER A 115 7.33 5.79 13.96
N SER A 116 7.13 4.50 14.20
CA SER A 116 5.77 3.97 14.50
C SER A 116 5.20 4.54 15.80
N ALA A 117 6.03 4.92 16.77
CA ALA A 117 5.59 5.51 18.01
C ALA A 117 5.04 6.94 17.79
N GLU A 118 5.79 7.79 17.10
CA GLU A 118 5.34 9.15 16.73
C GLU A 118 4.11 9.11 15.83
N ALA A 119 4.09 8.21 14.85
CA ALA A 119 2.93 8.02 13.98
C ALA A 119 1.68 7.62 14.78
N ALA A 120 1.82 6.77 15.80
CA ALA A 120 0.70 6.36 16.64
C ALA A 120 0.12 7.54 17.46
N GLU A 121 0.96 8.45 17.93
CA GLU A 121 0.51 9.68 18.62
C GLU A 121 -0.28 10.59 17.67
N LEU A 122 0.22 10.80 16.44
CA LEU A 122 -0.49 11.59 15.43
C LEU A 122 -1.81 10.93 15.02
N MET A 123 -1.84 9.61 14.84
CA MET A 123 -3.06 8.89 14.52
C MET A 123 -4.08 8.92 15.66
N ALA A 124 -3.63 8.93 16.92
CA ALA A 124 -4.51 9.12 18.08
C ALA A 124 -5.11 10.54 18.10
N ALA A 125 -4.33 11.57 17.80
CA ALA A 125 -4.81 12.94 17.66
C ALA A 125 -5.83 13.06 16.51
N ALA A 126 -5.55 12.44 15.35
CA ALA A 126 -6.48 12.37 14.23
C ALA A 126 -7.78 11.66 14.63
N GLN A 127 -7.70 10.55 15.38
CA GLN A 127 -8.89 9.85 15.87
C GLN A 127 -9.72 10.73 16.81
N GLU A 128 -9.08 11.48 17.70
CA GLU A 128 -9.78 12.37 18.63
C GLU A 128 -10.49 13.52 17.93
N LYS A 129 -9.86 14.12 16.92
CA LYS A 129 -10.34 15.35 16.27
C LYS A 129 -11.20 15.10 15.03
N LEU A 130 -10.88 14.07 14.26
CA LEU A 130 -11.48 13.77 12.95
C LEU A 130 -12.25 12.45 12.93
N GLY A 131 -12.05 11.60 13.95
CA GLY A 131 -12.76 10.34 14.07
C GLY A 131 -14.24 10.54 14.37
N SER A 132 -15.05 9.53 14.02
CA SER A 132 -16.49 9.50 14.30
C SER A 132 -16.94 8.05 14.52
N GLU A 133 -18.23 7.83 14.69
CA GLU A 133 -18.78 6.47 14.74
C GLU A 133 -18.45 5.68 13.45
N ARG A 134 -18.35 6.38 12.31
CA ARG A 134 -18.07 5.79 11.00
C ARG A 134 -16.62 5.87 10.57
N ILE A 135 -15.83 6.80 11.09
CA ILE A 135 -14.47 7.04 10.68
C ILE A 135 -13.54 6.67 11.81
N ARG A 136 -12.69 5.68 11.58
CA ARG A 136 -11.71 5.20 12.54
C ARG A 136 -10.31 5.23 11.95
N PHE A 137 -9.40 5.85 12.67
CA PHE A 137 -7.98 5.91 12.33
C PHE A 137 -7.22 4.81 13.09
N TYR A 138 -6.41 4.06 12.37
CA TYR A 138 -5.60 2.97 12.93
C TYR A 138 -4.13 3.21 12.61
N PRO A 139 -3.27 3.29 13.64
CA PRO A 139 -1.84 3.36 13.42
C PRO A 139 -1.32 2.04 12.81
N GLY A 140 -0.35 2.17 11.91
CA GLY A 140 0.33 1.04 11.29
C GLY A 140 1.82 1.08 11.55
N VAL A 141 2.63 0.89 10.52
CA VAL A 141 4.09 0.90 10.62
C VAL A 141 4.64 2.20 10.03
N GLY A 142 5.24 3.05 10.86
CA GLY A 142 5.76 4.34 10.47
C GLY A 142 4.70 5.20 9.80
N TYR A 143 5.02 5.73 8.63
CA TYR A 143 4.11 6.59 7.87
C TYR A 143 2.86 5.89 7.30
N ARG A 144 2.79 4.55 7.31
CA ARG A 144 1.70 3.75 6.72
C ARG A 144 0.64 3.45 7.77
N ASN A 145 -0.51 4.06 7.62
CA ASN A 145 -1.64 3.92 8.54
C ASN A 145 -2.93 3.62 7.76
N LEU A 146 -4.02 3.40 8.45
CA LEU A 146 -5.32 3.11 7.85
C LEU A 146 -6.41 4.02 8.39
N VAL A 147 -7.34 4.37 7.51
CA VAL A 147 -8.67 4.87 7.86
C VAL A 147 -9.69 3.80 7.48
N ILE A 148 -10.55 3.46 8.41
CA ILE A 148 -11.69 2.58 8.15
C ILE A 148 -12.96 3.42 8.19
N TYR A 149 -13.70 3.37 7.08
CA TYR A 149 -15.05 3.89 7.03
C TYR A 149 -16.03 2.75 7.27
N ARG A 150 -16.90 2.91 8.27
CA ARG A 150 -17.95 1.94 8.63
C ARG A 150 -19.24 2.32 7.94
N GLY A 151 -19.67 1.48 7.01
CA GLY A 151 -20.94 1.62 6.31
C GLY A 151 -21.99 0.62 6.77
N SER A 152 -23.23 0.81 6.31
CA SER A 152 -24.33 -0.15 6.48
C SER A 152 -25.18 -0.22 5.22
N LEU A 153 -26.17 -1.09 5.22
CA LEU A 153 -27.15 -1.17 4.12
C LEU A 153 -27.99 0.11 4.01
N GLU A 154 -28.37 0.68 5.16
CA GLU A 154 -29.19 1.89 5.25
C GLU A 154 -28.38 3.14 4.92
N GLU A 155 -27.09 3.10 5.21
CA GLU A 155 -26.16 4.18 5.01
C GLU A 155 -24.89 3.66 4.35
N PRO A 156 -24.95 3.42 3.04
CA PRO A 156 -23.82 2.87 2.30
C PRO A 156 -22.62 3.83 2.28
N PRO A 157 -21.40 3.32 2.09
CA PRO A 157 -20.23 4.17 1.96
C PRO A 157 -20.36 5.07 0.73
N PRO A 158 -19.82 6.31 0.80
CA PRO A 158 -19.86 7.24 -0.33
C PRO A 158 -18.88 6.85 -1.46
N PHE A 159 -18.02 5.86 -1.22
CA PHE A 159 -16.96 5.43 -2.14
C PHE A 159 -17.45 4.39 -3.15
N SER A 160 -16.76 4.30 -4.26
CA SER A 160 -16.94 3.24 -5.26
C SER A 160 -15.59 2.85 -5.88
N THR A 161 -15.62 1.87 -6.80
CA THR A 161 -14.45 1.50 -7.59
C THR A 161 -13.96 2.63 -8.51
N ASP A 162 -14.71 3.73 -8.66
CA ASP A 162 -14.30 4.92 -9.42
C ASP A 162 -13.66 6.00 -8.54
N THR A 163 -13.61 5.81 -7.23
CA THR A 163 -12.82 6.66 -6.34
C THR A 163 -11.33 6.49 -6.66
N ARG A 164 -10.65 7.59 -6.95
CA ARG A 164 -9.23 7.61 -7.35
C ARG A 164 -8.42 8.37 -6.33
N THR A 165 -7.28 7.80 -5.98
CA THR A 165 -6.26 8.43 -5.13
C THR A 165 -4.90 8.29 -5.81
N THR A 166 -3.99 9.22 -5.54
CA THR A 166 -2.62 9.14 -6.04
C THR A 166 -1.68 8.68 -4.92
N PRO A 167 -0.86 7.65 -5.13
CA PRO A 167 0.10 7.22 -4.13
C PRO A 167 1.12 8.32 -3.82
N PRO A 168 1.36 8.66 -2.55
CA PRO A 168 2.27 9.77 -2.19
C PRO A 168 3.70 9.61 -2.71
N HIS A 169 4.20 8.38 -2.86
CA HIS A 169 5.56 8.14 -3.35
C HIS A 169 5.77 8.52 -4.83
N ASP A 170 4.69 8.61 -5.61
CA ASP A 170 4.74 9.06 -7.00
C ASP A 170 4.84 10.58 -7.11
N LEU A 171 4.68 11.31 -6.00
CA LEU A 171 4.55 12.76 -5.97
C LEU A 171 5.74 13.47 -5.33
N THR A 172 6.83 12.78 -5.03
CA THR A 172 8.01 13.41 -4.42
C THR A 172 8.49 14.59 -5.28
N ASP A 173 8.66 15.75 -4.63
CA ASP A 173 9.00 17.05 -5.22
C ASP A 173 8.00 17.59 -6.26
N GLN A 174 6.77 17.08 -6.27
CA GLN A 174 5.68 17.56 -7.13
C GLN A 174 4.61 18.29 -6.32
N SER A 175 3.87 19.17 -7.01
CA SER A 175 2.70 19.85 -6.43
C SER A 175 1.60 18.84 -6.10
N MET A 176 0.97 19.01 -4.94
CA MET A 176 -0.17 18.19 -4.51
C MET A 176 -1.51 18.67 -5.10
N LEU A 177 -1.57 19.88 -5.68
CA LEU A 177 -2.85 20.53 -6.05
C LEU A 177 -3.72 19.69 -7.00
N ASP A 178 -3.10 19.01 -7.96
CA ASP A 178 -3.81 18.22 -8.96
C ASP A 178 -3.97 16.74 -8.57
N HIS A 179 -3.51 16.36 -7.37
CA HIS A 179 -3.40 14.96 -6.95
C HIS A 179 -4.28 14.57 -5.76
N TYR A 180 -5.15 15.48 -5.35
CA TYR A 180 -6.18 15.17 -4.34
C TYR A 180 -7.13 14.06 -4.82
N PRO A 181 -7.72 13.30 -3.91
CA PRO A 181 -8.75 12.31 -4.24
C PRO A 181 -9.84 12.85 -5.16
N ARG A 182 -10.30 12.01 -6.10
CA ARG A 182 -11.35 12.34 -7.09
C ARG A 182 -12.37 11.22 -7.20
N GLY A 183 -13.56 11.57 -7.66
CA GLY A 183 -14.66 10.61 -7.85
C GLY A 183 -15.55 10.47 -6.62
N PRO A 184 -16.39 9.43 -6.54
CA PRO A 184 -17.34 9.26 -5.45
C PRO A 184 -16.68 9.26 -4.08
N GLY A 185 -17.22 10.05 -3.14
CA GLY A 185 -16.71 10.16 -1.77
C GLY A 185 -15.39 10.94 -1.60
N SER A 186 -14.84 11.51 -2.68
CA SER A 186 -13.59 12.28 -2.61
C SER A 186 -13.71 13.52 -1.73
N ASP A 187 -14.88 14.14 -1.63
CA ASP A 187 -15.09 15.33 -0.79
C ASP A 187 -14.79 15.01 0.69
N LEU A 188 -15.22 13.85 1.17
CA LEU A 188 -14.94 13.39 2.54
C LEU A 188 -13.43 13.21 2.74
N LEU A 189 -12.74 12.56 1.80
CA LEU A 189 -11.30 12.33 1.89
C LEU A 189 -10.52 13.65 1.86
N ASN A 190 -10.90 14.56 0.96
CA ASN A 190 -10.29 15.87 0.83
C ASN A 190 -10.49 16.71 2.10
N GLN A 191 -11.68 16.63 2.70
CA GLN A 191 -11.96 17.30 3.97
C GLN A 191 -11.06 16.75 5.09
N LEU A 192 -10.97 15.41 5.24
CA LEU A 192 -10.10 14.78 6.24
C LEU A 192 -8.63 15.15 6.04
N MET A 193 -8.15 15.19 4.79
CA MET A 193 -6.78 15.59 4.48
C MET A 193 -6.55 17.06 4.85
N THR A 194 -7.48 17.95 4.54
CA THR A 194 -7.38 19.37 4.86
C THR A 194 -7.41 19.61 6.36
N ASP A 195 -8.35 19.01 7.07
CA ASP A 195 -8.50 19.17 8.51
C ASP A 195 -7.31 18.59 9.28
N SER A 196 -6.68 17.51 8.77
CA SER A 196 -5.49 16.91 9.38
C SER A 196 -4.32 17.89 9.48
N ILE A 197 -4.21 18.89 8.59
CA ILE A 197 -3.17 19.92 8.63
C ILE A 197 -3.26 20.68 9.95
N GLY A 198 -4.48 21.05 10.38
CA GLY A 198 -4.69 21.75 11.63
C GLY A 198 -4.55 20.87 12.89
N VAL A 199 -4.63 19.55 12.74
CA VAL A 199 -4.43 18.59 13.84
C VAL A 199 -2.96 18.34 14.09
N PHE A 200 -2.13 18.36 13.03
CA PHE A 200 -0.69 18.04 13.10
C PHE A 200 0.23 19.27 13.13
N ALA A 201 -0.33 20.49 13.13
CA ALA A 201 0.39 21.77 13.16
C ALA A 201 0.99 22.11 14.54
#